data_2766edf9cbb9c1d0dd3a90fa0311f03b
#
_entry.id   2766edf9cbb9c1d0dd3a90fa0311f03b
#
_cell.length_a   1.000
_cell.length_b   1.000
_cell.length_c   1.000
_cell.angle_alpha   90.00
_cell.angle_beta   90.00
_cell.angle_gamma   90.00
#
_symmetry.space_group_name_H-M   'P 1'
#
loop_
_entity.id
_entity.type
_entity.pdbx_description
1 polymer ?
#
loop_
_entity_poly.entity_id
_entity_poly.type
_entity_poly.pdbx_seq_one_letter_code
_entity_poly.pdbx_strand_id
1 'polypeptide(L)'
;MAPGARLADPLELDVDRAEQWPRGPYEAVFSANTTHIMAAASVPLLLAGAARVLAPGGLLLLYGPFHGVGVPTAPSNAAFDAHLRSINPAMGLRDAGEVTEQARRMDLEPLADESMPANNRTLVFRKRGAKSI
;
A
#
# COMPACT_ATOMS: atom_id res chain seq x y z
N MET A 1 -24.30 1.12 4.85
CA MET A 1 -24.16 0.88 3.40
C MET A 1 -25.26 1.61 2.65
N ALA A 2 -24.91 2.28 1.56
CA ALA A 2 -25.91 2.99 0.75
C ALA A 2 -26.86 1.99 0.07
N PRO A 3 -28.16 2.36 -0.10
CA PRO A 3 -29.07 1.52 -0.87
C PRO A 3 -28.54 1.27 -2.29
N GLY A 4 -28.59 0.03 -2.74
CA GLY A 4 -28.09 -0.37 -4.06
C GLY A 4 -26.59 -0.65 -4.13
N ALA A 5 -25.82 -0.36 -3.07
CA ALA A 5 -24.41 -0.73 -3.02
C ALA A 5 -24.27 -2.25 -2.96
N ARG A 6 -23.29 -2.77 -3.69
CA ARG A 6 -22.97 -4.20 -3.70
C ARG A 6 -21.59 -4.43 -3.14
N LEU A 7 -21.52 -5.32 -2.16
CA LEU A 7 -20.26 -5.83 -1.64
C LEU A 7 -20.17 -7.29 -2.05
N ALA A 8 -19.08 -7.63 -2.74
CA ALA A 8 -18.75 -9.03 -2.98
C ALA A 8 -18.35 -9.69 -1.66
N ASP A 9 -18.47 -11.00 -1.59
CA ASP A 9 -17.97 -11.75 -0.45
C ASP A 9 -16.46 -11.56 -0.31
N PRO A 10 -15.94 -11.53 0.93
CA PRO A 10 -14.49 -11.46 1.14
C PRO A 10 -13.78 -12.63 0.48
N LEU A 11 -12.63 -12.34 -0.11
CA LEU A 11 -11.74 -13.34 -0.68
C LEU A 11 -10.54 -13.52 0.24
N GLU A 12 -10.04 -14.73 0.34
CA GLU A 12 -8.76 -14.97 0.98
C GLU A 12 -7.67 -14.48 0.05
N LEU A 13 -6.83 -13.57 0.55
CA LEU A 13 -5.74 -13.00 -0.22
C LEU A 13 -4.47 -12.96 0.62
N ASP A 14 -3.51 -13.79 0.23
CA ASP A 14 -2.13 -13.68 0.66
C ASP A 14 -1.37 -12.97 -0.47
N VAL A 15 -0.84 -11.77 -0.19
CA VAL A 15 -0.15 -10.97 -1.22
C VAL A 15 1.07 -11.68 -1.79
N ASP A 16 1.66 -12.63 -1.06
CA ASP A 16 2.80 -13.43 -1.51
C ASP A 16 2.38 -14.48 -2.55
N ARG A 17 1.09 -14.73 -2.71
CA ARG A 17 0.54 -15.70 -3.63
C ARG A 17 -0.15 -15.02 -4.79
N ALA A 18 0.53 -14.98 -5.93
CA ALA A 18 0.02 -14.28 -7.11
C ALA A 18 -1.34 -14.84 -7.57
N GLU A 19 -1.55 -16.13 -7.41
CA GLU A 19 -2.79 -16.81 -7.84
C GLU A 19 -4.01 -16.48 -6.98
N GLN A 20 -3.81 -15.91 -5.79
CA GLN A 20 -4.93 -15.53 -4.92
C GLN A 20 -5.51 -14.16 -5.26
N TRP A 21 -4.77 -13.34 -6.01
CA TRP A 21 -5.26 -12.04 -6.40
C TRP A 21 -6.45 -12.17 -7.36
N PRO A 22 -7.54 -11.41 -7.15
CA PRO A 22 -8.65 -11.40 -8.09
C PRO A 22 -8.21 -10.84 -9.45
N ARG A 23 -8.98 -11.10 -10.49
CA ARG A 23 -8.61 -10.69 -11.85
C ARG A 23 -8.71 -9.18 -12.06
N GLY A 24 -9.68 -8.54 -11.44
CA GLY A 24 -10.01 -7.17 -11.82
C GLY A 24 -10.65 -7.10 -13.21
N PRO A 25 -10.55 -5.96 -13.92
CA PRO A 25 -9.86 -4.75 -13.44
C PRO A 25 -10.67 -4.01 -12.39
N TYR A 26 -9.96 -3.32 -11.49
CA TYR A 26 -10.59 -2.47 -10.49
C TYR A 26 -10.19 -1.01 -10.70
N GLU A 27 -11.06 -0.09 -10.34
CA GLU A 27 -10.78 1.34 -10.41
C GLU A 27 -9.93 1.82 -9.24
N ALA A 28 -10.00 1.13 -8.11
CA ALA A 28 -9.21 1.48 -6.93
C ALA A 28 -8.90 0.24 -6.09
N VAL A 29 -7.75 0.28 -5.45
CA VAL A 29 -7.34 -0.65 -4.40
C VAL A 29 -6.99 0.19 -3.18
N PHE A 30 -7.57 -0.16 -2.03
CA PHE A 30 -7.30 0.52 -0.77
C PHE A 30 -6.77 -0.47 0.25
N SER A 31 -5.67 -0.12 0.90
CA SER A 31 -5.07 -0.93 1.94
C SER A 31 -4.74 -0.06 3.14
N ALA A 32 -5.24 -0.42 4.30
CA ALA A 32 -5.06 0.33 5.53
C ALA A 32 -4.36 -0.52 6.58
N ASN A 33 -3.30 0.01 7.15
CA ASN A 33 -2.57 -0.59 8.28
C ASN A 33 -2.05 -2.01 7.98
N THR A 34 -1.55 -2.24 6.78
CA THR A 34 -1.09 -3.57 6.34
C THR A 34 0.42 -3.64 6.12
N THR A 35 1.03 -2.60 5.55
CA THR A 35 2.44 -2.67 5.10
C THR A 35 3.42 -2.84 6.25
N HIS A 36 3.07 -2.40 7.45
CA HIS A 36 3.95 -2.50 8.62
C HIS A 36 3.81 -3.83 9.36
N ILE A 37 2.74 -4.59 9.12
CA ILE A 37 2.52 -5.91 9.74
C ILE A 37 2.84 -7.07 8.81
N MET A 38 3.04 -6.83 7.51
CA MET A 38 3.56 -7.85 6.61
C MET A 38 5.09 -7.83 6.61
N ALA A 39 5.72 -8.89 6.13
CA ALA A 39 7.17 -8.90 5.96
C ALA A 39 7.59 -7.83 4.95
N ALA A 40 8.77 -7.25 5.14
CA ALA A 40 9.30 -6.24 4.22
C ALA A 40 9.32 -6.73 2.78
N ALA A 41 9.65 -8.00 2.55
CA ALA A 41 9.69 -8.60 1.21
C ALA A 41 8.31 -8.73 0.57
N SER A 42 7.23 -8.68 1.37
CA SER A 42 5.86 -8.78 0.87
C SER A 42 5.35 -7.45 0.32
N VAL A 43 5.93 -6.31 0.70
CA VAL A 43 5.49 -5.00 0.24
C VAL A 43 5.60 -4.85 -1.28
N PRO A 44 6.72 -5.21 -1.93
CA PRO A 44 6.75 -5.18 -3.40
C PRO A 44 5.73 -6.10 -4.05
N LEU A 45 5.40 -7.23 -3.43
CA LEU A 45 4.39 -8.16 -3.94
C LEU A 45 2.98 -7.58 -3.83
N LEU A 46 2.69 -6.84 -2.76
CA LEU A 46 1.45 -6.06 -2.65
C LEU A 46 1.34 -5.05 -3.79
N LEU A 47 2.40 -4.31 -4.04
CA LEU A 47 2.42 -3.30 -5.11
C LEU A 47 2.25 -3.92 -6.49
N ALA A 48 2.95 -5.03 -6.75
CA ALA A 48 2.85 -5.74 -8.03
C ALA A 48 1.44 -6.30 -8.25
N GLY A 49 0.85 -6.89 -7.21
CA GLY A 49 -0.52 -7.42 -7.28
C GLY A 49 -1.54 -6.31 -7.51
N ALA A 50 -1.44 -5.20 -6.78
CA ALA A 50 -2.32 -4.06 -6.96
C ALA A 50 -2.20 -3.49 -8.38
N ALA A 51 -0.98 -3.32 -8.89
CA ALA A 51 -0.75 -2.82 -10.24
C ALA A 51 -1.40 -3.73 -11.29
N ARG A 52 -1.33 -5.05 -11.09
CA ARG A 52 -1.90 -6.01 -12.04
C ARG A 52 -3.41 -5.96 -12.09
N VAL A 53 -4.08 -5.83 -10.93
CA VAL A 53 -5.55 -5.86 -10.87
C VAL A 53 -6.19 -4.49 -11.13
N LEU A 54 -5.44 -3.40 -11.06
CA LEU A 54 -5.97 -2.07 -11.35
C LEU A 54 -6.15 -1.86 -12.85
N ALA A 55 -7.26 -1.22 -13.21
CA ALA A 55 -7.44 -0.69 -14.55
C ALA A 55 -6.41 0.42 -14.83
N PRO A 56 -6.01 0.64 -16.09
CA PRO A 56 -5.20 1.83 -16.42
C PRO A 56 -5.87 3.10 -15.92
N GLY A 57 -5.12 3.94 -15.21
CA GLY A 57 -5.66 5.13 -14.54
C GLY A 57 -6.27 4.87 -13.17
N GLY A 58 -6.38 3.61 -12.76
CA GLY A 58 -6.88 3.26 -11.43
C GLY A 58 -5.93 3.67 -10.32
N LEU A 59 -6.45 3.79 -9.10
CA LEU A 59 -5.71 4.31 -7.95
C LEU A 59 -5.41 3.24 -6.92
N LEU A 60 -4.19 3.27 -6.39
CA LEU A 60 -3.81 2.55 -5.19
C LEU A 60 -3.67 3.55 -4.05
N LEU A 61 -4.35 3.30 -2.94
CA LEU A 61 -4.25 4.10 -1.72
C LEU A 61 -3.71 3.23 -0.59
N LEU A 62 -2.60 3.66 0.01
CA LEU A 62 -2.00 2.99 1.17
C LEU A 62 -2.09 3.93 2.37
N TYR A 63 -2.84 3.52 3.38
CA TYR A 63 -3.00 4.27 4.61
C TYR A 63 -2.27 3.57 5.75
N GLY A 64 -1.60 4.35 6.58
CA GLY A 64 -0.98 3.85 7.79
C GLY A 64 0.17 4.72 8.26
N PRO A 65 0.89 4.28 9.31
CA PRO A 65 2.09 4.96 9.76
C PRO A 65 3.27 4.58 8.85
N PHE A 66 3.91 5.59 8.29
CA PHE A 66 5.13 5.46 7.48
C PHE A 66 6.19 6.41 8.02
N HIS A 67 7.46 6.05 7.83
CA HIS A 67 8.54 7.03 7.97
C HIS A 67 8.47 7.99 6.78
N GLY A 68 8.48 9.28 7.05
CA GLY A 68 8.50 10.31 6.01
C GLY A 68 9.91 10.54 5.49
N VAL A 69 10.01 10.90 4.21
CA VAL A 69 11.29 11.25 3.59
C VAL A 69 11.80 12.57 4.17
N GLY A 70 13.01 12.57 4.71
CA GLY A 70 13.64 13.78 5.22
C GLY A 70 12.97 14.40 6.45
N VAL A 71 12.06 13.67 7.09
CA VAL A 71 11.31 14.13 8.26
C VAL A 71 11.62 13.22 9.44
N PRO A 72 11.90 13.76 10.63
CA PRO A 72 12.10 12.92 11.81
C PRO A 72 10.85 12.08 12.11
N THR A 73 11.07 10.83 12.53
CA THR A 73 9.98 9.97 12.94
C THR A 73 9.39 10.48 14.25
N ALA A 74 8.05 10.61 14.30
CA ALA A 74 7.36 10.98 15.53
C ALA A 74 7.66 9.95 16.64
N PRO A 75 7.80 10.39 17.91
CA PRO A 75 8.12 9.47 19.00
C PRO A 75 7.16 8.29 19.14
N SER A 76 5.86 8.50 18.91
CA SER A 76 4.87 7.43 18.95
C SER A 76 5.08 6.41 17.83
N ASN A 77 5.46 6.86 16.65
CA ASN A 77 5.77 5.97 15.53
C ASN A 77 7.08 5.20 15.75
N ALA A 78 8.08 5.86 16.34
CA ALA A 78 9.35 5.19 16.68
C ALA A 78 9.11 4.08 17.72
N ALA A 79 8.28 4.33 18.73
CA ALA A 79 7.94 3.34 19.73
C ALA A 79 7.14 2.19 19.12
N PHE A 80 6.21 2.48 18.23
CA PHE A 80 5.41 1.47 17.55
C PHE A 80 6.29 0.60 16.62
N ASP A 81 7.20 1.21 15.89
CA ASP A 81 8.15 0.48 15.05
C ASP A 81 8.99 -0.50 15.88
N ALA A 82 9.54 -0.03 17.00
CA ALA A 82 10.32 -0.87 17.91
C ALA A 82 9.48 -2.02 18.47
N HIS A 83 8.22 -1.76 18.81
CA HIS A 83 7.29 -2.77 19.29
C HIS A 83 7.03 -3.86 18.25
N LEU A 84 6.75 -3.45 17.00
CA LEU A 84 6.53 -4.40 15.91
C LEU A 84 7.76 -5.28 15.68
N ARG A 85 8.95 -4.69 15.64
CA ARG A 85 10.19 -5.43 15.44
C ARG A 85 10.49 -6.39 16.57
N SER A 86 10.03 -6.09 17.79
CA SER A 86 10.16 -7.01 18.91
C SER A 86 9.27 -8.24 18.78
N ILE A 87 8.13 -8.11 18.11
CA ILE A 87 7.21 -9.21 17.84
C ILE A 87 7.74 -10.06 16.69
N ASN A 88 8.13 -9.41 15.59
CA ASN A 88 8.67 -10.07 14.40
C ASN A 88 9.65 -9.13 13.70
N PRO A 89 10.94 -9.51 13.56
CA PRO A 89 11.93 -8.65 12.92
C PRO A 89 11.62 -8.27 11.47
N ALA A 90 10.76 -9.03 10.79
CA ALA A 90 10.34 -8.72 9.42
C ALA A 90 9.30 -7.61 9.35
N MET A 91 8.62 -7.32 10.49
CA MET A 91 7.65 -6.24 10.60
C MET A 91 8.36 -4.91 10.91
N GLY A 92 7.66 -3.82 10.72
CA GLY A 92 8.14 -2.48 11.05
C GLY A 92 7.55 -1.44 10.10
N LEU A 93 7.62 -0.17 10.50
CA LEU A 93 7.18 0.92 9.66
C LEU A 93 8.04 0.98 8.39
N ARG A 94 7.37 1.16 7.24
CA ARG A 94 8.06 1.30 5.96
C ARG A 94 8.38 2.77 5.72
N ASP A 95 9.46 3.02 5.00
CA ASP A 95 9.83 4.35 4.54
C ASP A 95 8.97 4.71 3.32
N ALA A 96 8.29 5.86 3.38
CA ALA A 96 7.40 6.28 2.30
C ALA A 96 8.15 6.48 0.99
N GLY A 97 9.41 6.93 1.03
CA GLY A 97 10.24 7.10 -0.15
C GLY A 97 10.61 5.77 -0.80
N GLU A 98 10.95 4.76 0.00
CA GLU A 98 11.24 3.42 -0.51
C GLU A 98 10.01 2.78 -1.15
N VAL A 99 8.85 2.89 -0.48
CA VAL A 99 7.59 2.37 -1.04
C VAL A 99 7.28 3.06 -2.37
N THR A 100 7.49 4.38 -2.43
CA THR A 100 7.26 5.15 -3.65
C THR A 100 8.18 4.70 -4.80
N GLU A 101 9.45 4.44 -4.53
CA GLU A 101 10.37 3.94 -5.55
C GLU A 101 10.01 2.54 -6.02
N GLN A 102 9.61 1.67 -5.10
CA GLN A 102 9.13 0.34 -5.46
C GLN A 102 7.87 0.42 -6.33
N ALA A 103 6.94 1.33 -5.99
CA ALA A 103 5.71 1.55 -6.75
C ALA A 103 6.00 2.03 -8.17
N ARG A 104 6.96 2.94 -8.35
CA ARG A 104 7.35 3.40 -9.68
C ARG A 104 7.82 2.26 -10.58
N ARG A 105 8.55 1.32 -10.03
CA ARG A 105 9.02 0.14 -10.77
C ARG A 105 7.89 -0.79 -11.21
N MET A 106 6.73 -0.65 -10.59
CA MET A 106 5.53 -1.45 -10.88
C MET A 106 4.51 -0.67 -11.72
N ASP A 107 4.94 0.41 -12.41
CA ASP A 107 4.07 1.28 -13.20
C ASP A 107 2.98 1.98 -12.37
N LEU A 108 3.27 2.24 -11.10
CA LEU A 108 2.42 3.01 -10.21
C LEU A 108 3.04 4.39 -10.01
N GLU A 109 2.42 5.41 -10.60
CA GLU A 109 2.89 6.79 -10.52
C GLU A 109 2.45 7.42 -9.20
N PRO A 110 3.36 7.98 -8.38
CA PRO A 110 2.96 8.65 -7.16
C PRO A 110 2.21 9.94 -7.47
N LEU A 111 1.05 10.13 -6.83
CA LEU A 111 0.22 11.33 -6.97
C LEU A 111 0.24 12.19 -5.73
N ALA A 112 0.24 11.59 -4.56
CA ALA A 112 0.10 12.33 -3.30
C ALA A 112 0.69 11.53 -2.14
N ASP A 113 1.10 12.27 -1.12
CA ASP A 113 1.52 11.78 0.19
C ASP A 113 0.89 12.73 1.21
N GLU A 114 -0.29 12.37 1.70
CA GLU A 114 -1.09 13.22 2.55
C GLU A 114 -0.88 12.87 4.02
N SER A 115 -0.57 13.90 4.83
CA SER A 115 -0.52 13.74 6.29
C SER A 115 -1.93 13.53 6.82
N MET A 116 -2.07 12.55 7.70
CA MET A 116 -3.34 12.17 8.31
C MET A 116 -3.24 12.27 9.82
N PRO A 117 -4.39 12.30 10.54
CA PRO A 117 -4.36 12.32 12.01
C PRO A 117 -3.57 11.14 12.60
N ALA A 118 -3.07 11.33 13.82
CA ALA A 118 -2.32 10.34 14.59
C ALA A 118 -1.02 9.87 13.92
N ASN A 119 -0.37 10.77 13.19
CA ASN A 119 0.91 10.52 12.50
C ASN A 119 0.81 9.43 11.44
N ASN A 120 -0.37 9.22 10.89
CA ASN A 120 -0.56 8.38 9.71
C ASN A 120 -0.35 9.19 8.44
N ARG A 121 -0.23 8.50 7.32
CA ARG A 121 -0.12 9.07 5.98
C ARG A 121 -0.97 8.28 5.03
N THR A 122 -1.43 8.92 3.96
CA THR A 122 -2.05 8.24 2.82
C THR A 122 -1.16 8.46 1.60
N LEU A 123 -0.61 7.38 1.09
CA LEU A 123 0.15 7.39 -0.15
C LEU A 123 -0.79 7.03 -1.28
N VAL A 124 -0.84 7.87 -2.32
CA VAL A 124 -1.74 7.68 -3.47
C VAL A 124 -0.92 7.49 -4.73
N PHE A 125 -1.22 6.43 -5.47
CA PHE A 125 -0.56 6.12 -6.73
C PHE A 125 -1.60 5.88 -7.81
N ARG A 126 -1.23 6.20 -9.06
CA ARG A 126 -2.06 5.91 -10.24
C ARG A 126 -1.35 4.88 -11.11
N LYS A 127 -2.09 3.87 -11.52
CA LYS A 127 -1.55 2.94 -12.52
C LYS A 127 -1.44 3.65 -13.87
N ARG A 128 -0.25 3.60 -14.45
CA ARG A 128 -0.02 4.18 -15.77
C ARG A 128 -0.84 3.45 -16.82
N GLY A 129 -1.29 4.20 -17.82
CA GLY A 129 -1.95 3.63 -18.98
C GLY A 129 -0.96 2.89 -19.87
N ALA A 130 -1.49 2.17 -20.86
CA ALA A 130 -0.66 1.54 -21.86
C ALA A 130 0.19 2.61 -22.56
N LYS A 131 1.48 2.31 -22.77
CA LYS A 131 2.36 3.27 -23.47
C LYS A 131 1.95 3.38 -24.93
N SER A 132 1.75 4.61 -25.37
CA SER A 132 1.63 4.89 -26.81
C SER A 132 3.00 4.70 -27.45
N ILE A 133 3.00 4.11 -28.59
CA ILE A 133 4.21 3.97 -29.40
C ILE A 133 4.34 5.16 -30.34
#